data_fe5b3f820d3b0fc1949c1aa2a9d1cba4
#
_entry.id   fe5b3f820d3b0fc1949c1aa2a9d1cba4
#
_cell.length_a   1.000
_cell.length_b   1.000
_cell.length_c   1.000
_cell.angle_alpha   90.00
_cell.angle_beta   90.00
_cell.angle_gamma   90.00
#
_symmetry.space_group_name_H-M   'P 1'
#
loop_
_entity.id
_entity.type
_entity.pdbx_description
1 polymer ?
#
loop_
_entity_poly.entity_id
_entity_poly.type
_entity_poly.pdbx_seq_one_letter_code
_entity_poly.pdbx_strand_id
1 'polypeptide(L)'
;HTVIFLIGDFTGMIGDPTGKNATRKPLTREDVEANARTYADQVFKVLDRERTELRFNSEWFGKMSAADMIRLAGQHTVARMLERDDFAKRYAAQQSIAIHEFLYPLVQGYDSVALEADVELGGTDQKFNLLMGRGLQEHYGQKPQVVLTMPLLEGLDGVNKMSKSLGNYIGIDEPAIDIVTKTLKIGDELMWRWFELLSFDVSMDELAVMQKDVASGQLNPRDAKLRLARELVTRFHDAAAAEQAIAGWH
;
A
#
# COMPACT_ATOMS: atom_id res chain seq x y z
N HIS A 1 -7.96 20.45 -1.46
CA HIS A 1 -8.27 19.17 -0.83
C HIS A 1 -7.31 18.94 0.33
N THR A 2 -7.80 18.42 1.45
CA THR A 2 -6.97 17.96 2.56
C THR A 2 -6.55 16.53 2.25
N VAL A 3 -5.24 16.26 2.29
CA VAL A 3 -4.70 14.91 2.20
C VAL A 3 -4.49 14.39 3.61
N ILE A 4 -5.00 13.20 3.91
CA ILE A 4 -4.80 12.53 5.20
C ILE A 4 -3.98 11.27 4.96
N PHE A 5 -2.86 11.15 5.66
CA PHE A 5 -2.13 9.90 5.74
C PHE A 5 -2.41 9.26 7.09
N LEU A 6 -3.18 8.17 7.05
CA LEU A 6 -3.60 7.46 8.25
C LEU A 6 -2.60 6.35 8.60
N ILE A 7 -2.14 6.35 9.83
CA ILE A 7 -1.36 5.26 10.42
C ILE A 7 -2.28 4.40 11.29
N GLY A 8 -2.41 3.14 10.91
CA GLY A 8 -3.19 2.14 11.63
C GLY A 8 -2.44 1.59 12.84
N ASP A 9 -2.12 2.41 13.82
CA ASP A 9 -1.43 2.00 15.03
C ASP A 9 -2.27 1.08 15.92
N PHE A 10 -3.57 1.34 16.00
CA PHE A 10 -4.50 0.45 16.71
C PHE A 10 -4.74 -0.85 15.92
N THR A 11 -4.97 -0.77 14.62
CA THR A 11 -5.17 -1.95 13.77
C THR A 11 -3.92 -2.81 13.68
N GLY A 12 -2.74 -2.22 13.79
CA GLY A 12 -1.45 -2.94 13.85
C GLY A 12 -1.35 -3.90 15.05
N MET A 13 -2.03 -3.60 16.15
CA MET A 13 -2.10 -4.50 17.31
C MET A 13 -3.04 -5.70 17.09
N ILE A 14 -4.06 -5.57 16.23
CA ILE A 14 -4.98 -6.65 15.87
C ILE A 14 -4.32 -7.57 14.82
N GLY A 15 -3.63 -7.00 13.85
CA GLY A 15 -3.05 -7.67 12.69
C GLY A 15 -4.06 -7.95 11.58
N ASP A 16 -3.64 -7.74 10.34
CA ASP A 16 -4.47 -8.06 9.16
C ASP A 16 -4.60 -9.60 9.03
N PRO A 17 -5.83 -10.13 9.01
CA PRO A 17 -6.10 -11.57 9.01
C PRO A 17 -5.83 -12.29 7.68
N THR A 18 -5.00 -11.76 6.78
CA THR A 18 -4.75 -12.35 5.45
C THR A 18 -4.26 -13.82 5.46
N GLY A 19 -4.29 -14.49 6.60
CA GLY A 19 -4.09 -15.94 6.76
C GLY A 19 -2.66 -16.43 6.53
N LYS A 20 -1.80 -15.60 5.97
CA LYS A 20 -0.40 -15.96 5.68
C LYS A 20 0.56 -15.76 6.85
N ASN A 21 0.10 -15.16 7.95
CA ASN A 21 0.94 -14.79 9.09
C ASN A 21 0.32 -15.16 10.45
N ALA A 22 -0.14 -16.39 10.61
CA ALA A 22 -0.57 -16.92 11.92
C ALA A 22 0.53 -16.83 13.02
N THR A 23 1.73 -16.44 12.65
CA THR A 23 2.90 -16.32 13.54
C THR A 23 3.37 -14.87 13.76
N ARG A 24 2.71 -13.85 13.18
CA ARG A 24 3.12 -12.48 13.41
C ARG A 24 2.74 -12.09 14.85
N LYS A 25 3.76 -11.90 15.70
CA LYS A 25 3.54 -11.38 17.05
C LYS A 25 2.82 -10.03 16.93
N PRO A 26 1.79 -9.79 17.75
CA PRO A 26 1.22 -8.45 17.87
C PRO A 26 2.33 -7.45 18.17
N LEU A 27 2.32 -6.31 17.48
CA LEU A 27 3.28 -5.24 17.75
C LEU A 27 3.02 -4.66 19.13
N THR A 28 4.07 -4.35 19.86
CA THR A 28 3.94 -3.56 21.09
C THR A 28 3.62 -2.10 20.74
N ARG A 29 3.16 -1.34 21.70
CA ARG A 29 2.90 0.09 21.50
C ARG A 29 4.19 0.84 21.10
N GLU A 30 5.30 0.50 21.69
CA GLU A 30 6.62 1.06 21.37
C GLU A 30 7.05 0.72 19.93
N ASP A 31 6.80 -0.51 19.48
CA ASP A 31 7.08 -0.93 18.10
C ASP A 31 6.23 -0.13 17.11
N VAL A 32 4.95 0.09 17.44
CA VAL A 32 4.02 0.85 16.60
C VAL A 32 4.46 2.32 16.53
N GLU A 33 4.82 2.95 17.65
CA GLU A 33 5.30 4.34 17.70
C GLU A 33 6.61 4.51 16.92
N ALA A 34 7.55 3.58 17.03
CA ALA A 34 8.80 3.58 16.28
C ALA A 34 8.55 3.44 14.76
N ASN A 35 7.70 2.50 14.37
CA ASN A 35 7.30 2.31 12.98
C ASN A 35 6.59 3.54 12.41
N ALA A 36 5.71 4.17 13.19
CA ALA A 36 4.97 5.36 12.78
C ALA A 36 5.89 6.53 12.42
N ARG A 37 6.96 6.76 13.20
CA ARG A 37 7.97 7.79 12.89
C ARG A 37 8.66 7.50 11.55
N THR A 38 9.10 6.27 11.35
CA THR A 38 9.75 5.84 10.11
C THR A 38 8.82 6.01 8.90
N TYR A 39 7.53 5.67 9.05
CA TYR A 39 6.55 5.85 7.97
C TYR A 39 6.29 7.33 7.67
N ALA A 40 6.22 8.18 8.71
CA ALA A 40 6.06 9.61 8.52
C ALA A 40 7.21 10.22 7.73
N ASP A 41 8.46 9.86 8.04
CA ASP A 41 9.62 10.36 7.31
C ASP A 41 9.64 9.89 5.85
N GLN A 42 9.23 8.66 5.59
CA GLN A 42 9.18 8.10 4.24
C GLN A 42 8.03 8.68 3.40
N VAL A 43 6.84 8.84 3.98
CA VAL A 43 5.68 9.34 3.25
C VAL A 43 5.88 10.76 2.74
N PHE A 44 6.61 11.59 3.47
CA PHE A 44 6.91 12.96 3.07
C PHE A 44 7.99 13.08 1.99
N LYS A 45 8.55 11.98 1.51
CA LYS A 45 9.28 11.93 0.24
C LYS A 45 8.34 11.91 -0.98
N VAL A 46 7.07 11.58 -0.77
CA VAL A 46 6.05 11.44 -1.81
C VAL A 46 4.96 12.50 -1.66
N LEU A 47 4.51 12.74 -0.44
CA LEU A 47 3.44 13.68 -0.12
C LEU A 47 4.00 15.01 0.40
N ASP A 48 3.33 16.10 0.03
CA ASP A 48 3.65 17.43 0.53
C ASP A 48 3.30 17.54 2.03
N ARG A 49 4.31 17.81 2.86
CA ARG A 49 4.16 17.89 4.32
C ARG A 49 3.20 19.01 4.76
N GLU A 50 3.16 20.12 4.05
CA GLU A 50 2.31 21.25 4.41
C GLU A 50 0.83 21.02 4.05
N ARG A 51 0.57 20.06 3.15
CA ARG A 51 -0.77 19.73 2.64
C ARG A 51 -1.28 18.40 3.14
N THR A 52 -0.52 17.70 3.98
CA THR A 52 -0.85 16.35 4.45
C THR A 52 -0.96 16.33 5.97
N GLU A 53 -2.11 15.90 6.45
CA GLU A 53 -2.35 15.62 7.85
C GLU A 53 -1.97 14.18 8.17
N LEU A 54 -1.12 13.99 9.18
CA LEU A 54 -0.81 12.67 9.72
C LEU A 54 -1.80 12.36 10.83
N ARG A 55 -2.54 11.26 10.71
CA ARG A 55 -3.53 10.83 11.68
C ARG A 55 -3.25 9.41 12.15
N PHE A 56 -3.70 9.08 13.34
CA PHE A 56 -3.54 7.78 13.96
C PHE A 56 -4.91 7.23 14.37
N ASN A 57 -5.21 5.99 14.03
CA ASN A 57 -6.53 5.46 14.36
C ASN A 57 -6.72 5.14 15.86
N SER A 58 -5.67 5.15 16.66
CA SER A 58 -5.77 5.20 18.12
C SER A 58 -6.44 6.46 18.66
N GLU A 59 -6.51 7.55 17.89
CA GLU A 59 -7.17 8.80 18.28
C GLU A 59 -8.67 8.58 18.59
N TRP A 60 -9.34 7.69 17.88
CA TRP A 60 -10.73 7.32 18.11
C TRP A 60 -10.90 5.98 18.79
N PHE A 61 -10.13 4.95 18.42
CA PHE A 61 -10.24 3.63 19.06
C PHE A 61 -9.77 3.64 20.51
N GLY A 62 -8.79 4.47 20.87
CA GLY A 62 -8.38 4.65 22.26
C GLY A 62 -9.44 5.22 23.20
N LYS A 63 -10.49 5.84 22.63
CA LYS A 63 -11.64 6.39 23.38
C LYS A 63 -12.87 5.51 23.29
N MET A 64 -12.89 4.53 22.41
CA MET A 64 -14.00 3.64 22.17
C MET A 64 -14.17 2.64 23.32
N SER A 65 -15.37 2.55 23.86
CA SER A 65 -15.68 1.58 24.92
C SER A 65 -15.95 0.18 24.31
N ALA A 66 -15.98 -0.84 25.16
CA ALA A 66 -16.40 -2.18 24.75
C ALA A 66 -17.83 -2.20 24.18
N ALA A 67 -18.73 -1.35 24.71
CA ALA A 67 -20.09 -1.23 24.20
C ALA A 67 -20.11 -0.60 22.80
N ASP A 68 -19.22 0.35 22.51
CA ASP A 68 -19.07 0.94 21.18
C ASP A 68 -18.57 -0.08 20.18
N MET A 69 -17.59 -0.91 20.56
CA MET A 69 -17.08 -1.98 19.74
C MET A 69 -18.14 -3.03 19.41
N ILE A 70 -18.99 -3.37 20.39
CA ILE A 70 -20.13 -4.29 20.16
C ILE A 70 -21.14 -3.65 19.19
N ARG A 71 -21.43 -2.36 19.34
CA ARG A 71 -22.30 -1.64 18.40
C ARG A 71 -21.73 -1.63 16.99
N LEU A 72 -20.44 -1.38 16.85
CA LEU A 72 -19.74 -1.43 15.56
C LEU A 72 -19.81 -2.85 14.95
N ALA A 73 -19.56 -3.88 15.75
CA ALA A 73 -19.64 -5.28 15.31
C ALA A 73 -21.06 -5.66 14.85
N GLY A 74 -22.08 -5.08 15.48
CA GLY A 74 -23.50 -5.28 15.11
C GLY A 74 -23.92 -4.66 13.77
N GLN A 75 -23.11 -3.82 13.16
CA GLN A 75 -23.40 -3.21 11.85
C GLN A 75 -23.18 -4.15 10.67
N HIS A 76 -22.57 -5.31 10.90
CA HIS A 76 -22.27 -6.25 9.84
C HIS A 76 -22.54 -7.69 10.24
N THR A 77 -22.82 -8.56 9.27
CA THR A 77 -23.13 -9.96 9.55
C THR A 77 -21.95 -10.86 9.22
N VAL A 78 -21.87 -12.01 9.90
CA VAL A 78 -20.87 -13.05 9.59
C VAL A 78 -21.00 -13.51 8.14
N ALA A 79 -22.22 -13.63 7.60
CA ALA A 79 -22.44 -14.00 6.21
C ALA A 79 -21.74 -13.05 5.23
N ARG A 80 -21.83 -11.74 5.50
CA ARG A 80 -21.15 -10.72 4.71
C ARG A 80 -19.64 -10.74 4.89
N MET A 81 -19.15 -11.01 6.10
CA MET A 81 -17.70 -11.19 6.32
C MET A 81 -17.14 -12.37 5.51
N LEU A 82 -17.89 -13.44 5.38
CA LEU A 82 -17.50 -14.62 4.60
C LEU A 82 -17.52 -14.39 3.07
N GLU A 83 -17.97 -13.24 2.58
CA GLU A 83 -17.78 -12.82 1.17
C GLU A 83 -16.34 -12.38 0.86
N ARG A 84 -15.55 -12.07 1.87
CA ARG A 84 -14.12 -11.81 1.70
C ARG A 84 -13.40 -13.09 1.32
N ASP A 85 -12.65 -13.05 0.23
CA ASP A 85 -12.08 -14.23 -0.45
C ASP A 85 -11.24 -15.14 0.49
N ASP A 86 -10.43 -14.54 1.35
CA ASP A 86 -9.61 -15.31 2.31
C ASP A 86 -10.45 -15.99 3.38
N PHE A 87 -11.49 -15.33 3.91
CA PHE A 87 -12.43 -15.94 4.86
C PHE A 87 -13.25 -17.04 4.19
N ALA A 88 -13.75 -16.80 2.98
CA ALA A 88 -14.49 -17.80 2.21
C ALA A 88 -13.67 -19.09 2.00
N LYS A 89 -12.41 -18.94 1.57
CA LYS A 89 -11.50 -20.06 1.34
C LYS A 89 -11.18 -20.84 2.63
N ARG A 90 -10.86 -20.11 3.70
CA ARG A 90 -10.55 -20.72 5.00
C ARG A 90 -11.76 -21.42 5.60
N TYR A 91 -12.94 -20.80 5.49
CA TYR A 91 -14.19 -21.42 5.96
C TYR A 91 -14.52 -22.69 5.19
N ALA A 92 -14.43 -22.67 3.87
CA ALA A 92 -14.67 -23.83 3.02
C ALA A 92 -13.64 -24.98 3.29
N ALA A 93 -12.40 -24.61 3.61
CA ALA A 93 -11.34 -25.56 3.97
C ALA A 93 -11.37 -25.99 5.44
N GLN A 94 -12.38 -25.58 6.22
CA GLN A 94 -12.50 -25.83 7.66
C GLN A 94 -11.27 -25.38 8.48
N GLN A 95 -10.58 -24.36 8.00
CA GLN A 95 -9.48 -23.74 8.72
C GLN A 95 -10.02 -22.76 9.77
N SER A 96 -9.30 -22.61 10.87
CA SER A 96 -9.72 -21.74 11.96
C SER A 96 -9.76 -20.27 11.52
N ILE A 97 -10.82 -19.58 11.92
CA ILE A 97 -10.96 -18.13 11.80
C ILE A 97 -11.26 -17.62 13.21
N ALA A 98 -10.37 -16.79 13.76
CA ALA A 98 -10.59 -16.22 15.08
C ALA A 98 -11.56 -15.05 14.99
N ILE A 99 -12.36 -14.82 16.03
CA ILE A 99 -13.40 -13.79 16.06
C ILE A 99 -12.80 -12.37 15.84
N HIS A 100 -11.63 -12.10 16.39
CA HIS A 100 -10.97 -10.79 16.22
C HIS A 100 -10.62 -10.50 14.76
N GLU A 101 -10.43 -11.53 13.92
CA GLU A 101 -10.16 -11.36 12.49
C GLU A 101 -11.37 -10.76 11.76
N PHE A 102 -12.60 -11.08 12.20
CA PHE A 102 -13.79 -10.44 11.66
C PHE A 102 -13.97 -8.99 12.11
N LEU A 103 -13.33 -8.59 13.22
CA LEU A 103 -13.36 -7.21 13.67
C LEU A 103 -12.43 -6.31 12.84
N TYR A 104 -11.37 -6.87 12.26
CA TYR A 104 -10.38 -6.08 11.53
C TYR A 104 -10.97 -5.24 10.38
N PRO A 105 -11.79 -5.80 9.46
CA PRO A 105 -12.42 -5.01 8.40
C PRO A 105 -13.35 -3.91 8.92
N LEU A 106 -14.02 -4.15 10.04
CA LEU A 106 -14.90 -3.17 10.67
C LEU A 106 -14.11 -2.03 11.31
N VAL A 107 -13.02 -2.36 11.98
CA VAL A 107 -12.13 -1.37 12.59
C VAL A 107 -11.49 -0.51 11.50
N GLN A 108 -10.94 -1.12 10.45
CA GLN A 108 -10.42 -0.36 9.32
C GLN A 108 -11.51 0.48 8.64
N GLY A 109 -12.69 -0.08 8.43
CA GLY A 109 -13.80 0.66 7.82
C GLY A 109 -14.29 1.83 8.67
N TYR A 110 -14.21 1.74 9.99
CA TYR A 110 -14.59 2.84 10.88
C TYR A 110 -13.62 4.03 10.79
N ASP A 111 -12.40 3.83 10.34
CA ASP A 111 -11.45 4.92 10.06
C ASP A 111 -12.07 5.93 9.07
N SER A 112 -12.75 5.44 8.03
CA SER A 112 -13.44 6.31 7.06
C SER A 112 -14.56 7.12 7.70
N VAL A 113 -15.28 6.54 8.67
CA VAL A 113 -16.33 7.24 9.45
C VAL A 113 -15.71 8.31 10.34
N ALA A 114 -14.65 7.97 11.09
CA ALA A 114 -13.99 8.89 12.02
C ALA A 114 -13.33 10.08 11.30
N LEU A 115 -12.84 9.86 10.09
CA LEU A 115 -12.22 10.88 9.24
C LEU A 115 -13.22 11.65 8.38
N GLU A 116 -14.49 11.22 8.33
CA GLU A 116 -15.50 11.76 7.39
C GLU A 116 -14.94 11.80 5.95
N ALA A 117 -14.28 10.73 5.53
CA ALA A 117 -13.54 10.70 4.30
C ALA A 117 -14.45 10.86 3.07
N ASP A 118 -14.07 11.75 2.13
CA ASP A 118 -14.75 11.89 0.83
C ASP A 118 -14.24 10.90 -0.20
N VAL A 119 -12.95 10.59 -0.14
CA VAL A 119 -12.26 9.67 -1.07
C VAL A 119 -11.25 8.85 -0.28
N GLU A 120 -11.24 7.56 -0.48
CA GLU A 120 -10.24 6.65 0.11
C GLU A 120 -9.48 5.92 -0.99
N LEU A 121 -8.15 5.94 -0.89
CA LEU A 121 -7.21 5.33 -1.82
C LEU A 121 -6.62 4.07 -1.21
N GLY A 122 -6.53 2.99 -1.98
CA GLY A 122 -5.87 1.77 -1.54
C GLY A 122 -5.43 0.86 -2.67
N GLY A 123 -4.77 -0.23 -2.34
CA GLY A 123 -4.50 -1.29 -3.29
C GLY A 123 -5.76 -2.11 -3.61
N THR A 124 -5.75 -2.83 -4.74
CA THR A 124 -6.86 -3.72 -5.11
C THR A 124 -7.12 -4.81 -4.07
N ASP A 125 -6.09 -5.20 -3.30
CA ASP A 125 -6.20 -6.14 -2.18
C ASP A 125 -6.98 -5.58 -0.98
N GLN A 126 -7.13 -4.25 -0.89
CA GLN A 126 -7.85 -3.56 0.17
C GLN A 126 -9.32 -3.26 -0.16
N LYS A 127 -9.76 -3.58 -1.39
CA LYS A 127 -11.09 -3.21 -1.90
C LYS A 127 -12.22 -3.57 -0.94
N PHE A 128 -12.19 -4.76 -0.33
CA PHE A 128 -13.21 -5.19 0.63
C PHE A 128 -13.28 -4.26 1.84
N ASN A 129 -12.13 -3.93 2.44
CA ASN A 129 -12.05 -3.06 3.63
C ASN A 129 -12.47 -1.62 3.30
N LEU A 130 -12.10 -1.10 2.12
CA LEU A 130 -12.49 0.23 1.65
C LEU A 130 -14.01 0.32 1.44
N LEU A 131 -14.62 -0.71 0.87
CA LEU A 131 -16.08 -0.80 0.70
C LEU A 131 -16.80 -0.98 2.05
N MET A 132 -16.15 -1.61 3.04
CA MET A 132 -16.65 -1.67 4.40
C MET A 132 -16.78 -0.26 4.98
N GLY A 133 -15.74 0.59 4.82
CA GLY A 133 -15.77 1.99 5.25
C GLY A 133 -16.92 2.76 4.63
N ARG A 134 -17.11 2.62 3.33
CA ARG A 134 -18.21 3.21 2.59
C ARG A 134 -19.58 2.79 3.14
N GLY A 135 -19.78 1.50 3.43
CA GLY A 135 -21.03 0.99 4.00
C GLY A 135 -21.25 1.47 5.43
N LEU A 136 -20.20 1.56 6.24
CA LEU A 136 -20.30 2.10 7.60
C LEU A 136 -20.65 3.58 7.60
N GLN A 137 -20.13 4.39 6.69
CA GLN A 137 -20.51 5.80 6.56
C GLN A 137 -22.03 5.96 6.37
N GLU A 138 -22.66 5.11 5.54
CA GLU A 138 -24.13 5.11 5.38
C GLU A 138 -24.84 4.83 6.70
N HIS A 139 -24.39 3.84 7.48
CA HIS A 139 -24.97 3.53 8.79
C HIS A 139 -24.82 4.67 9.80
N TYR A 140 -23.75 5.45 9.70
CA TYR A 140 -23.52 6.62 10.55
C TYR A 140 -24.13 7.91 9.97
N GLY A 141 -24.92 7.83 8.88
CA GLY A 141 -25.62 8.98 8.28
C GLY A 141 -24.70 9.92 7.52
N GLN A 142 -23.51 9.47 7.16
CA GLN A 142 -22.55 10.22 6.34
C GLN A 142 -22.74 9.93 4.86
N LYS A 143 -22.29 10.84 4.01
CA LYS A 143 -22.20 10.59 2.57
C LYS A 143 -21.14 9.52 2.29
N PRO A 144 -21.48 8.45 1.58
CA PRO A 144 -20.51 7.39 1.26
C PRO A 144 -19.35 7.92 0.42
N GLN A 145 -18.14 7.58 0.82
CA GLN A 145 -16.89 7.96 0.13
C GLN A 145 -16.76 7.34 -1.26
N VAL A 146 -15.97 7.97 -2.11
CA VAL A 146 -15.47 7.35 -3.33
C VAL A 146 -14.29 6.43 -2.98
N VAL A 147 -14.32 5.21 -3.46
CA VAL A 147 -13.22 4.26 -3.32
C VAL A 147 -12.44 4.20 -4.63
N LEU A 148 -11.14 4.48 -4.56
CA LEU A 148 -10.22 4.37 -5.69
C LEU A 148 -9.16 3.31 -5.36
N THR A 149 -9.07 2.27 -6.19
CA THR A 149 -8.07 1.21 -6.01
C THR A 149 -7.03 1.22 -7.12
N MET A 150 -5.76 1.08 -6.72
CA MET A 150 -4.64 0.94 -7.63
C MET A 150 -4.18 -0.52 -7.70
N PRO A 151 -3.70 -0.99 -8.85
CA PRO A 151 -3.07 -2.30 -8.96
C PRO A 151 -1.91 -2.45 -7.96
N LEU A 152 -1.70 -3.68 -7.51
CA LEU A 152 -0.53 -3.98 -6.67
C LEU A 152 0.74 -3.89 -7.51
N LEU A 153 1.79 -3.34 -6.92
CA LEU A 153 3.11 -3.32 -7.50
C LEU A 153 3.81 -4.66 -7.21
N GLU A 154 4.20 -5.36 -8.25
CA GLU A 154 4.99 -6.57 -8.15
C GLU A 154 6.43 -6.21 -7.73
N GLY A 155 7.01 -7.03 -6.85
CA GLY A 155 8.38 -6.89 -6.40
C GLY A 155 9.41 -7.36 -7.43
N LEU A 156 10.68 -7.40 -7.03
CA LEU A 156 11.82 -7.75 -7.89
C LEU A 156 11.69 -9.15 -8.53
N ASP A 157 10.89 -10.03 -7.96
CA ASP A 157 10.59 -11.36 -8.47
C ASP A 157 9.58 -11.36 -9.64
N GLY A 158 8.92 -10.23 -9.91
CA GLY A 158 7.93 -10.07 -10.98
C GLY A 158 6.63 -10.85 -10.77
N VAL A 159 6.40 -11.44 -9.61
CA VAL A 159 5.26 -12.32 -9.33
C VAL A 159 4.50 -11.90 -8.08
N ASN A 160 5.22 -11.74 -6.98
CA ASN A 160 4.62 -11.43 -5.69
C ASN A 160 4.56 -9.91 -5.48
N LYS A 161 3.53 -9.48 -4.77
CA LYS A 161 3.43 -8.09 -4.27
C LYS A 161 4.76 -7.69 -3.62
N MET A 162 5.26 -6.49 -3.97
CA MET A 162 6.44 -5.92 -3.33
C MET A 162 6.25 -5.81 -1.81
N SER A 163 7.15 -6.40 -1.04
CA SER A 163 7.06 -6.36 0.41
C SER A 163 8.41 -6.57 1.10
N LYS A 164 8.59 -5.92 2.26
CA LYS A 164 9.77 -6.12 3.11
C LYS A 164 9.90 -7.57 3.60
N SER A 165 8.79 -8.21 3.94
CA SER A 165 8.77 -9.58 4.46
C SER A 165 9.21 -10.63 3.44
N LEU A 166 9.06 -10.35 2.15
CA LEU A 166 9.50 -11.23 1.05
C LEU A 166 10.90 -10.87 0.55
N GLY A 167 11.48 -9.75 1.01
CA GLY A 167 12.79 -9.28 0.54
C GLY A 167 12.84 -8.89 -0.94
N ASN A 168 11.68 -8.78 -1.62
CA ASN A 168 11.54 -8.50 -3.04
C ASN A 168 11.27 -7.01 -3.34
N TYR A 169 11.75 -6.10 -2.51
CA TYR A 169 11.42 -4.68 -2.55
C TYR A 169 12.61 -3.77 -2.88
N ILE A 170 12.29 -2.56 -3.31
CA ILE A 170 13.19 -1.41 -3.31
C ILE A 170 12.65 -0.42 -2.29
N GLY A 171 13.48 -0.07 -1.27
CA GLY A 171 13.13 0.95 -0.30
C GLY A 171 13.35 2.35 -0.88
N ILE A 172 12.43 3.27 -0.63
CA ILE A 172 12.55 4.67 -1.10
C ILE A 172 13.64 5.46 -0.35
N ASP A 173 14.18 4.88 0.70
CA ASP A 173 15.27 5.40 1.54
C ASP A 173 16.59 4.64 1.35
N GLU A 174 16.61 3.64 0.45
CA GLU A 174 17.85 2.93 0.10
C GLU A 174 18.83 3.86 -0.62
N PRO A 175 20.14 3.58 -0.54
CA PRO A 175 21.15 4.30 -1.32
C PRO A 175 20.80 4.33 -2.81
N ALA A 176 21.06 5.46 -3.47
CA ALA A 176 20.75 5.65 -4.88
C ALA A 176 21.31 4.54 -5.79
N ILE A 177 22.55 4.07 -5.50
CA ILE A 177 23.19 2.99 -6.25
C ILE A 177 22.46 1.66 -6.12
N ASP A 178 21.84 1.38 -4.98
CA ASP A 178 21.08 0.16 -4.74
C ASP A 178 19.76 0.19 -5.52
N ILE A 179 19.09 1.34 -5.55
CA ILE A 179 17.88 1.55 -6.35
C ILE A 179 18.19 1.32 -7.83
N VAL A 180 19.26 1.92 -8.35
CA VAL A 180 19.72 1.72 -9.74
C VAL A 180 20.01 0.24 -9.99
N THR A 181 20.80 -0.38 -9.13
CA THR A 181 21.24 -1.78 -9.30
C THR A 181 20.06 -2.75 -9.30
N LYS A 182 19.11 -2.55 -8.39
CA LYS A 182 17.90 -3.38 -8.31
C LYS A 182 16.99 -3.17 -9.51
N THR A 183 16.79 -1.92 -9.94
CA THR A 183 15.96 -1.61 -11.12
C THR A 183 16.55 -2.21 -12.40
N LEU A 184 17.87 -2.22 -12.57
CA LEU A 184 18.50 -2.82 -13.74
C LEU A 184 18.43 -4.35 -13.78
N LYS A 185 18.22 -5.00 -12.63
CA LYS A 185 18.13 -6.46 -12.52
C LYS A 185 16.73 -7.04 -12.78
N ILE A 186 15.68 -6.21 -12.82
CA ILE A 186 14.33 -6.72 -13.10
C ILE A 186 14.20 -7.27 -14.52
N GLY A 187 13.25 -8.18 -14.73
CA GLY A 187 12.89 -8.66 -16.05
C GLY A 187 12.26 -7.57 -16.93
N ASP A 188 12.30 -7.74 -18.25
CA ASP A 188 11.79 -6.71 -19.17
C ASP A 188 10.27 -6.53 -19.07
N GLU A 189 9.53 -7.61 -18.84
CA GLU A 189 8.07 -7.53 -18.61
C GLU A 189 7.74 -6.71 -17.35
N LEU A 190 8.47 -6.94 -16.26
CA LEU A 190 8.31 -6.19 -15.03
C LEU A 190 8.70 -4.72 -15.21
N MET A 191 9.72 -4.42 -16.01
CA MET A 191 10.10 -3.05 -16.34
C MET A 191 8.94 -2.27 -16.94
N TRP A 192 8.21 -2.85 -17.92
CA TRP A 192 7.06 -2.18 -18.54
C TRP A 192 5.95 -1.94 -17.52
N ARG A 193 5.69 -2.93 -16.66
CA ARG A 193 4.73 -2.80 -15.58
C ARG A 193 5.09 -1.69 -14.60
N TRP A 194 6.37 -1.54 -14.28
CA TRP A 194 6.82 -0.47 -13.40
C TRP A 194 6.77 0.90 -14.08
N PHE A 195 7.05 1.01 -15.36
CA PHE A 195 6.79 2.24 -16.11
C PHE A 195 5.33 2.65 -16.02
N GLU A 196 4.41 1.72 -16.30
CA GLU A 196 2.97 1.97 -16.25
C GLU A 196 2.51 2.48 -14.87
N LEU A 197 3.02 1.92 -13.78
CA LEU A 197 2.57 2.20 -12.43
C LEU A 197 3.35 3.31 -11.72
N LEU A 198 4.60 3.54 -12.06
CA LEU A 198 5.51 4.40 -11.30
C LEU A 198 5.99 5.62 -12.08
N SER A 199 6.04 5.58 -13.42
CA SER A 199 6.56 6.71 -14.17
C SER A 199 5.53 7.84 -14.26
N PHE A 200 6.00 9.07 -14.03
CA PHE A 200 5.27 10.30 -14.31
C PHE A 200 5.81 11.02 -15.55
N ASP A 201 7.02 10.65 -15.98
CA ASP A 201 7.73 11.30 -17.08
C ASP A 201 7.46 10.63 -18.43
N VAL A 202 6.91 9.42 -18.44
CA VAL A 202 6.62 8.65 -19.65
C VAL A 202 5.13 8.48 -19.81
N SER A 203 4.56 9.03 -20.88
CA SER A 203 3.14 8.84 -21.22
C SER A 203 2.88 7.41 -21.71
N MET A 204 1.62 6.98 -21.69
CA MET A 204 1.23 5.67 -22.21
C MET A 204 1.53 5.51 -23.70
N ASP A 205 1.40 6.58 -24.49
CA ASP A 205 1.73 6.58 -25.91
C ASP A 205 3.24 6.43 -26.13
N GLU A 206 4.05 7.13 -25.37
CA GLU A 206 5.51 7.02 -25.39
C GLU A 206 5.95 5.62 -24.93
N LEU A 207 5.32 5.09 -23.88
CA LEU A 207 5.59 3.72 -23.41
C LEU A 207 5.34 2.68 -24.52
N ALA A 208 4.25 2.83 -25.27
CA ALA A 208 3.94 1.94 -26.39
C ALA A 208 4.97 2.03 -27.52
N VAL A 209 5.54 3.21 -27.77
CA VAL A 209 6.65 3.40 -28.72
C VAL A 209 7.90 2.72 -28.20
N MET A 210 8.30 2.95 -26.96
CA MET A 210 9.47 2.32 -26.36
C MET A 210 9.40 0.79 -26.40
N GLN A 211 8.23 0.21 -26.16
CA GLN A 211 8.01 -1.25 -26.26
C GLN A 211 8.27 -1.78 -27.67
N LYS A 212 7.79 -1.05 -28.69
CA LYS A 212 8.04 -1.40 -30.11
C LYS A 212 9.53 -1.28 -30.47
N ASP A 213 10.17 -0.22 -29.99
CA ASP A 213 11.60 0.03 -30.26
C ASP A 213 12.49 -1.05 -29.61
N VAL A 214 12.13 -1.49 -28.41
CA VAL A 214 12.81 -2.62 -27.77
C VAL A 214 12.57 -3.92 -28.55
N ALA A 215 11.33 -4.19 -28.96
CA ALA A 215 10.98 -5.38 -29.73
C ALA A 215 11.66 -5.44 -31.11
N SER A 216 11.90 -4.29 -31.74
CA SER A 216 12.62 -4.17 -33.01
C SER A 216 14.14 -4.07 -32.88
N GLY A 217 14.68 -3.98 -31.65
CA GLY A 217 16.10 -3.81 -31.39
C GLY A 217 16.63 -2.38 -31.59
N GLN A 218 15.76 -1.40 -31.78
CA GLN A 218 16.13 0.01 -31.91
C GLN A 218 16.46 0.65 -30.55
N LEU A 219 15.87 0.17 -29.47
CA LEU A 219 16.15 0.57 -28.10
C LEU A 219 16.65 -0.64 -27.31
N ASN A 220 17.77 -0.46 -26.58
CA ASN A 220 18.24 -1.50 -25.67
C ASN A 220 17.37 -1.52 -24.40
N PRO A 221 16.86 -2.69 -23.96
CA PRO A 221 16.10 -2.79 -22.70
C PRO A 221 16.86 -2.20 -21.50
N ARG A 222 18.19 -2.32 -21.48
CA ARG A 222 19.02 -1.70 -20.43
C ARG A 222 18.85 -0.19 -20.38
N ASP A 223 18.78 0.47 -21.53
CA ASP A 223 18.66 1.93 -21.58
C ASP A 223 17.27 2.37 -21.10
N ALA A 224 16.24 1.61 -21.41
CA ALA A 224 14.91 1.81 -20.84
C ALA A 224 14.93 1.65 -19.32
N LYS A 225 15.57 0.60 -18.78
CA LYS A 225 15.72 0.41 -17.32
C LYS A 225 16.52 1.54 -16.66
N LEU A 226 17.57 2.04 -17.33
CA LEU A 226 18.34 3.19 -16.84
C LEU A 226 17.48 4.46 -16.78
N ARG A 227 16.60 4.68 -17.75
CA ARG A 227 15.65 5.79 -17.73
C ARG A 227 14.71 5.69 -16.53
N LEU A 228 14.13 4.51 -16.30
CA LEU A 228 13.27 4.28 -15.14
C LEU A 228 14.03 4.47 -13.82
N ALA A 229 15.23 3.90 -13.71
CA ALA A 229 16.07 4.04 -12.52
C ALA A 229 16.41 5.50 -12.23
N ARG A 230 16.74 6.28 -13.26
CA ARG A 230 17.00 7.72 -13.16
C ARG A 230 15.80 8.45 -12.59
N GLU A 231 14.61 8.19 -13.13
CA GLU A 231 13.37 8.81 -12.64
C GLU A 231 13.09 8.47 -11.18
N LEU A 232 13.21 7.19 -10.80
CA LEU A 232 12.99 6.74 -9.42
C LEU A 232 13.98 7.37 -8.45
N VAL A 233 15.27 7.37 -8.78
CA VAL A 233 16.29 7.99 -7.91
C VAL A 233 16.09 9.50 -7.82
N THR A 234 15.79 10.17 -8.94
CA THR A 234 15.53 11.62 -8.92
C THR A 234 14.37 11.97 -8.00
N ARG A 235 13.33 11.13 -7.97
CA ARG A 235 12.13 11.33 -7.12
C ARG A 235 12.43 11.15 -5.64
N PHE A 236 13.21 10.16 -5.26
CA PHE A 236 13.42 9.80 -3.84
C PHE A 236 14.68 10.40 -3.24
N HIS A 237 15.60 10.87 -4.08
CA HIS A 237 16.81 11.59 -3.73
C HIS A 237 16.85 12.93 -4.47
N ASP A 238 17.66 13.01 -5.52
CA ASP A 238 17.74 14.16 -6.43
C ASP A 238 18.39 13.76 -7.78
N ALA A 239 18.41 14.69 -8.73
CA ALA A 239 18.99 14.45 -10.05
C ALA A 239 20.50 14.21 -10.01
N ALA A 240 21.23 14.86 -9.11
CA ALA A 240 22.68 14.69 -8.97
C ALA A 240 23.02 13.28 -8.47
N ALA A 241 22.27 12.79 -7.47
CA ALA A 241 22.41 11.43 -6.96
C ALA A 241 22.10 10.38 -8.05
N ALA A 242 21.10 10.63 -8.89
CA ALA A 242 20.76 9.74 -10.01
C ALA A 242 21.91 9.62 -10.99
N GLU A 243 22.50 10.73 -11.44
CA GLU A 243 23.62 10.71 -12.38
C GLU A 243 24.89 10.07 -11.76
N GLN A 244 25.17 10.35 -10.49
CA GLN A 244 26.31 9.72 -9.78
C GLN A 244 26.12 8.21 -9.64
N ALA A 245 24.92 7.76 -9.28
CA ALA A 245 24.62 6.34 -9.13
C ALA A 245 24.70 5.60 -10.47
N ILE A 246 24.20 6.20 -11.55
CA ILE A 246 24.27 5.61 -12.90
C ILE A 246 25.73 5.57 -13.39
N ALA A 247 26.51 6.62 -13.19
CA ALA A 247 27.92 6.65 -13.57
C ALA A 247 28.79 5.67 -12.75
N GLY A 248 28.44 5.44 -11.48
CA GLY A 248 29.14 4.49 -10.60
C GLY A 248 28.70 3.04 -10.76
N TRP A 249 27.66 2.78 -11.57
CA TRP A 249 27.19 1.43 -11.82
C TRP A 249 27.96 0.82 -13.02
N HIS A 250 28.77 -0.22 -12.75
CA HIS A 250 29.56 -0.95 -13.74
C HIS A 250 29.44 -2.47 -13.58
#